data_01c544b91bf59e362ee40984cf6f248c
#
_entry.id   01c544b91bf59e362ee40984cf6f248c
#
_cell.length_a   1.000
_cell.length_b   1.000
_cell.length_c   1.000
_cell.angle_alpha   90.00
_cell.angle_beta   90.00
_cell.angle_gamma   90.00
#
_symmetry.space_group_name_H-M   'P 1'
#
loop_
_entity.id
_entity.type
_entity.pdbx_description
1 polymer ?
#
loop_
_entity_poly.entity_id
_entity_poly.type
_entity_poly.pdbx_seq_one_letter_code
_entity_poly.pdbx_strand_id
1 'polypeptide(L)'
;MENRTILFQGKEIDVDDEPGETSDMIHHPDHYTWKGTECKKVIEIMARGLSGAEAYYMGNIIKYLYRYPKKGTLLIDLAKAEEYTKFLRELFMEDGGKA
;
A
#
# COMPACT_ATOMS: atom_id res chain seq x y z
N MET A 1 -5.52 16.46 11.13
CA MET A 1 -5.78 15.28 10.28
C MET A 1 -5.83 14.06 11.16
N GLU A 2 -6.86 13.24 10.99
CA GLU A 2 -6.98 12.05 11.79
C GLU A 2 -5.98 10.99 11.33
N ASN A 3 -5.33 10.34 12.27
CA ASN A 3 -4.48 9.21 11.96
C ASN A 3 -5.36 8.00 11.70
N ARG A 4 -5.02 7.26 10.68
CA ARG A 4 -5.67 5.99 10.39
C ARG A 4 -4.80 4.88 10.92
N THR A 5 -5.42 3.95 11.62
CA THR A 5 -4.69 2.83 12.20
C THR A 5 -5.29 1.51 11.80
N ILE A 6 -4.50 0.47 11.87
CA ILE A 6 -4.96 -0.90 11.72
C ILE A 6 -4.52 -1.69 12.94
N LEU A 7 -5.22 -2.79 13.19
CA LEU A 7 -4.82 -3.70 14.26
C LEU A 7 -3.95 -4.80 13.67
N PHE A 8 -2.78 -4.99 14.27
CA PHE A 8 -1.88 -6.05 13.87
C PHE A 8 -1.35 -6.71 15.13
N GLN A 9 -1.70 -7.96 15.31
CA GLN A 9 -1.32 -8.72 16.51
C GLN A 9 -1.73 -7.98 17.80
N GLY A 10 -2.92 -7.39 17.78
CA GLY A 10 -3.47 -6.71 18.95
C GLY A 10 -2.96 -5.31 19.18
N LYS A 11 -2.15 -4.78 18.28
CA LYS A 11 -1.62 -3.43 18.40
C LYS A 11 -2.18 -2.54 17.32
N GLU A 12 -2.45 -1.29 17.69
CA GLU A 12 -2.81 -0.29 16.70
C GLU A 12 -1.56 0.21 15.99
N ILE A 13 -1.62 0.24 14.67
CA ILE A 13 -0.52 0.72 13.86
C ILE A 13 -1.01 1.86 13.01
N ASP A 14 -0.33 3.00 13.08
CA ASP A 14 -0.68 4.17 12.29
C ASP A 14 -0.24 3.95 10.85
N VAL A 15 -1.21 3.85 9.96
CA VAL A 15 -0.92 3.56 8.55
C VAL A 15 -0.44 4.78 7.78
N ASP A 16 -0.62 5.98 8.34
CA ASP A 16 -0.24 7.20 7.66
C ASP A 16 1.06 7.82 8.18
N ASP A 17 1.60 7.27 9.27
CA ASP A 17 2.78 7.84 9.90
C ASP A 17 4.05 7.39 9.19
N GLU A 18 4.76 8.35 8.63
CA GLU A 18 6.06 8.11 8.03
C GLU A 18 7.11 8.84 8.87
N PRO A 19 8.23 8.18 9.21
CA PRO A 19 9.26 8.85 10.02
C PRO A 19 9.80 10.09 9.32
N GLY A 20 10.25 11.06 10.10
CA GLY A 20 10.72 12.34 9.57
C GLY A 20 11.64 12.19 8.38
N GLU A 21 11.27 12.80 7.29
CA GLU A 21 11.98 12.67 6.03
C GLU A 21 12.42 14.03 5.52
N THR A 22 13.51 14.04 4.75
CA THR A 22 13.94 15.23 4.05
C THR A 22 13.01 15.50 2.89
N SER A 23 13.14 16.69 2.28
CA SER A 23 12.32 17.04 1.11
C SER A 23 12.44 16.00 0.00
N ASP A 24 13.66 15.53 -0.28
CA ASP A 24 13.89 14.53 -1.32
C ASP A 24 13.22 13.21 -0.95
N MET A 25 13.28 12.84 0.31
CA MET A 25 12.66 11.61 0.79
C MET A 25 11.15 11.69 0.73
N ILE A 26 10.57 12.89 0.85
CA ILE A 26 9.13 13.06 0.73
C ILE A 26 8.69 12.83 -0.72
N HIS A 27 9.46 13.35 -1.69
CA HIS A 27 9.09 13.24 -3.10
C HIS A 27 9.52 11.91 -3.72
N HIS A 28 10.69 11.42 -3.34
CA HIS A 28 11.25 10.18 -3.91
C HIS A 28 11.94 9.38 -2.81
N PRO A 29 11.17 8.84 -1.85
CA PRO A 29 11.76 8.07 -0.77
C PRO A 29 12.46 6.82 -1.29
N ASP A 30 13.60 6.48 -0.68
CA ASP A 30 14.38 5.31 -1.09
C ASP A 30 13.55 4.03 -1.15
N HIS A 31 12.63 3.83 -0.20
CA HIS A 31 11.83 2.62 -0.16
C HIS A 31 10.81 2.54 -1.29
N TYR A 32 10.69 3.59 -2.10
CA TYR A 32 9.82 3.59 -3.27
C TYR A 32 10.60 3.65 -4.59
N THR A 33 11.94 3.71 -4.53
CA THR A 33 12.75 3.83 -5.73
C THR A 33 13.88 2.81 -5.82
N TRP A 34 14.05 1.98 -4.79
CA TRP A 34 15.24 1.14 -4.67
C TRP A 34 15.35 0.02 -5.69
N LYS A 35 14.26 -0.32 -6.36
CA LYS A 35 14.27 -1.39 -7.35
C LYS A 35 14.62 -0.91 -8.77
N GLY A 36 15.06 0.33 -8.91
CA GLY A 36 15.41 0.88 -10.21
C GLY A 36 14.24 1.41 -11.01
N THR A 37 13.03 1.10 -10.59
CA THR A 37 11.79 1.65 -11.17
C THR A 37 10.97 2.17 -10.00
N GLU A 38 10.50 3.40 -10.12
CA GLU A 38 9.70 3.98 -9.04
C GLU A 38 8.43 3.19 -8.80
N CYS A 39 8.10 3.04 -7.53
CA CYS A 39 6.86 2.36 -7.11
C CYS A 39 5.64 2.98 -7.82
N LYS A 40 5.60 4.30 -7.92
CA LYS A 40 4.53 5.01 -8.62
C LYS A 40 4.34 4.47 -10.04
N LYS A 41 5.45 4.27 -10.76
CA LYS A 41 5.40 3.78 -12.13
C LYS A 41 4.84 2.36 -12.19
N VAL A 42 5.24 1.51 -11.25
CA VAL A 42 4.71 0.14 -11.19
C VAL A 42 3.22 0.16 -10.96
N ILE A 43 2.76 1.01 -10.03
CA ILE A 43 1.34 1.15 -9.75
C ILE A 43 0.58 1.62 -11.00
N GLU A 44 1.14 2.61 -11.70
CA GLU A 44 0.50 3.13 -12.91
C GLU A 44 0.32 2.05 -13.96
N ILE A 45 1.34 1.20 -14.13
CA ILE A 45 1.27 0.12 -15.12
C ILE A 45 0.23 -0.92 -14.71
N MET A 46 0.27 -1.36 -13.46
CA MET A 46 -0.59 -2.44 -13.01
C MET A 46 -2.05 -2.00 -12.83
N ALA A 47 -2.27 -0.71 -12.59
CA ALA A 47 -3.62 -0.20 -12.40
C ALA A 47 -4.32 0.19 -13.70
N ARG A 48 -3.65 0.02 -14.84
CA ARG A 48 -4.27 0.33 -16.14
C ARG A 48 -5.53 -0.49 -16.33
N GLY A 49 -6.59 0.19 -16.72
CA GLY A 49 -7.87 -0.48 -16.95
C GLY A 49 -8.71 -0.63 -15.71
N LEU A 50 -8.16 -0.28 -14.55
CA LEU A 50 -8.91 -0.32 -13.30
C LEU A 50 -9.36 1.08 -12.93
N SER A 51 -10.41 1.18 -12.13
CA SER A 51 -10.91 2.48 -11.69
C SER A 51 -11.51 2.37 -10.31
N GLY A 52 -11.75 3.53 -9.68
CA GLY A 52 -12.42 3.61 -8.41
C GLY A 52 -11.71 2.85 -7.31
N ALA A 53 -12.49 2.16 -6.48
CA ALA A 53 -11.97 1.44 -5.34
C ALA A 53 -10.99 0.34 -5.73
N GLU A 54 -11.23 -0.32 -6.84
CA GLU A 54 -10.36 -1.39 -7.31
C GLU A 54 -8.95 -0.87 -7.55
N ALA A 55 -8.82 0.25 -8.26
CA ALA A 55 -7.51 0.86 -8.53
C ALA A 55 -6.84 1.30 -7.23
N TYR A 56 -7.59 1.86 -6.32
CA TYR A 56 -7.07 2.33 -5.04
C TYR A 56 -6.50 1.18 -4.21
N TYR A 57 -7.28 0.10 -4.08
CA TYR A 57 -6.82 -1.05 -3.29
C TYR A 57 -5.61 -1.71 -3.95
N MET A 58 -5.64 -1.88 -5.25
CA MET A 58 -4.52 -2.46 -5.98
C MET A 58 -3.25 -1.63 -5.77
N GLY A 59 -3.37 -0.30 -5.88
CA GLY A 59 -2.22 0.58 -5.70
C GLY A 59 -1.60 0.44 -4.31
N ASN A 60 -2.44 0.33 -3.29
CA ASN A 60 -1.93 0.18 -1.92
C ASN A 60 -1.26 -1.18 -1.71
N ILE A 61 -1.80 -2.24 -2.29
CA ILE A 61 -1.17 -3.56 -2.21
C ILE A 61 0.23 -3.49 -2.80
N ILE A 62 0.34 -2.92 -4.00
CA ILE A 62 1.63 -2.80 -4.68
C ILE A 62 2.60 -1.97 -3.85
N LYS A 63 2.14 -0.86 -3.30
CA LYS A 63 2.97 0.03 -2.49
C LYS A 63 3.64 -0.72 -1.34
N TYR A 64 2.87 -1.48 -0.59
CA TYR A 64 3.40 -2.17 0.57
C TYR A 64 4.29 -3.34 0.19
N LEU A 65 3.96 -4.06 -0.89
CA LEU A 65 4.81 -5.15 -1.36
C LEU A 65 6.11 -4.63 -1.95
N TYR A 66 6.07 -3.48 -2.60
CA TYR A 66 7.27 -2.89 -3.17
C TYR A 66 8.26 -2.45 -2.10
N ARG A 67 7.75 -1.82 -1.04
CA ARG A 67 8.62 -1.13 -0.08
C ARG A 67 9.11 -1.96 1.08
N TYR A 68 8.46 -3.07 1.41
CA TYR A 68 8.73 -3.77 2.66
C TYR A 68 10.19 -4.23 2.81
N PRO A 69 10.90 -4.67 1.75
CA PRO A 69 12.28 -5.13 1.95
C PRO A 69 13.24 -4.00 2.29
N LYS A 70 12.92 -2.77 1.89
CA LYS A 70 13.80 -1.61 2.09
C LYS A 70 13.40 -0.76 3.27
N LYS A 71 12.12 -0.70 3.57
CA LYS A 71 11.61 0.19 4.61
C LYS A 71 12.01 -0.26 6.02
N GLY A 72 12.21 -1.53 6.23
CA GLY A 72 12.53 -2.04 7.57
C GLY A 72 11.31 -2.30 8.43
N THR A 73 10.14 -2.32 7.83
CA THR A 73 8.88 -2.56 8.54
C THR A 73 8.15 -3.75 7.92
N LEU A 74 8.89 -4.81 7.72
CA LEU A 74 8.44 -6.00 7.00
C LEU A 74 7.06 -6.49 7.43
N LEU A 75 6.89 -6.81 8.71
CA LEU A 75 5.63 -7.41 9.16
C LEU A 75 4.47 -6.43 9.09
N ILE A 76 4.74 -5.16 9.35
CA ILE A 76 3.71 -4.12 9.27
C ILE A 76 3.25 -3.95 7.82
N ASP A 77 4.20 -3.88 6.90
CA ASP A 77 3.87 -3.69 5.49
C ASP A 77 3.11 -4.90 4.92
N LEU A 78 3.50 -6.10 5.32
CA LEU A 78 2.78 -7.30 4.90
C LEU A 78 1.36 -7.32 5.46
N ALA A 79 1.18 -6.88 6.70
CA ALA A 79 -0.15 -6.80 7.29
C ALA A 79 -1.03 -5.80 6.54
N LYS A 80 -0.45 -4.67 6.15
CA LYS A 80 -1.18 -3.66 5.38
C LYS A 80 -1.55 -4.19 3.99
N ALA A 81 -0.63 -4.88 3.33
CA ALA A 81 -0.91 -5.48 2.04
C ALA A 81 -2.04 -6.51 2.14
N GLU A 82 -2.03 -7.30 3.20
CA GLU A 82 -3.08 -8.28 3.47
C GLU A 82 -4.44 -7.61 3.63
N GLU A 83 -4.47 -6.52 4.40
CA GLU A 83 -5.72 -5.79 4.67
C GLU A 83 -6.30 -5.22 3.38
N TYR A 84 -5.47 -4.62 2.54
CA TYR A 84 -5.96 -4.07 1.27
C TYR A 84 -6.35 -5.18 0.30
N THR A 85 -5.69 -6.33 0.34
CA THR A 85 -6.10 -7.48 -0.46
C THR A 85 -7.48 -7.98 -0.03
N LYS A 86 -7.72 -7.97 1.28
CA LYS A 86 -9.04 -8.33 1.81
C LYS A 86 -10.11 -7.36 1.31
N PHE A 87 -9.83 -6.06 1.35
CA PHE A 87 -10.78 -5.06 0.85
C PHE A 87 -11.06 -5.27 -0.63
N LEU A 88 -10.04 -5.57 -1.40
CA LEU A 88 -10.20 -5.81 -2.83
C LEU A 88 -11.09 -7.02 -3.08
N ARG A 89 -10.87 -8.09 -2.35
CA ARG A 89 -11.68 -9.30 -2.46
C ARG A 89 -13.13 -9.03 -2.09
N GLU A 90 -13.34 -8.28 -1.01
CA GLU A 90 -14.70 -7.96 -0.56
C GLU A 90 -15.46 -7.13 -1.59
N LEU A 91 -14.76 -6.28 -2.30
CA LEU A 91 -15.36 -5.46 -3.34
C LEU A 91 -16.02 -6.34 -4.41
N PHE A 92 -15.33 -7.40 -4.84
CA PHE A 92 -15.87 -8.31 -5.83
C PHE A 92 -16.97 -9.21 -5.26
N MET A 93 -16.87 -9.54 -4.00
CA MET A 93 -17.93 -10.32 -3.35
C MET A 93 -19.21 -9.52 -3.21
N GLU A 94 -19.08 -8.21 -2.94
CA GLU A 94 -20.26 -7.33 -2.86
C GLU A 94 -20.95 -7.21 -4.21
N ASP A 95 -20.20 -7.36 -5.30
CA ASP A 95 -20.75 -7.30 -6.66
C ASP A 95 -21.29 -8.66 -7.11
N GLY A 96 -21.61 -9.54 -6.19
CA GLY A 96 -22.17 -10.86 -6.52
C GLY A 96 -21.12 -11.88 -6.94
N GLY A 97 -19.87 -11.67 -6.52
CA GLY A 97 -18.81 -12.62 -6.79
C GLY A 97 -18.26 -12.58 -8.19
N LYS A 98 -18.42 -11.48 -8.88
CA LYS A 98 -17.80 -11.31 -10.20
C LYS A 98 -16.30 -11.27 -10.03
N ALA A 99 -15.63 -12.07 -10.76
CA ALA A 99 -14.17 -12.12 -10.72
C ALA A 99 -13.57 -11.42 -11.92
#